data_9a2cf9d160f755388c5ff25aca203d7f
#
_entry.id   9a2cf9d160f755388c5ff25aca203d7f
#
_cell.length_a   1.000
_cell.length_b   1.000
_cell.length_c   1.000
_cell.angle_alpha   90.00
_cell.angle_beta   90.00
_cell.angle_gamma   90.00
#
_symmetry.space_group_name_H-M   'P 1'
#
loop_
_entity.id
_entity.type
_entity.pdbx_description
1 polymer ?
#
loop_
_entity_poly.entity_id
_entity_poly.type
_entity_poly.pdbx_seq_one_letter_code
_entity_poly.pdbx_strand_id
1 'polypeptide(L)'
;FPWLLRDPTDLGFLDHYQRVLANSEYTRSWVRRLWGVEAEVLFPPIRVQDLPRGPKQRRILTVGRFIARGVGHSKKQLELVEAFGHMIRRGGMDGWELHVVGGCEPSMRPYLAEVERAAEGLPVHVHANAPRPLVEELFATSSIFWVATGLGEDEEKAPWLFEHFGITTVEAMAAGCVPVVIDKAGQREIVRHGTDGYRWTTLDELEALSRRLAGDDELRGRLAAAAVERAGAFSEEAFVARWRQIAARLGLR
;
A
#
# COMPACT_ATOMS: atom_id res chain seq x y z
N PHE A 1 -8.23 6.39 12.55
CA PHE A 1 -8.48 6.13 13.97
C PHE A 1 -8.55 7.44 14.77
N PRO A 2 -9.58 8.33 14.54
CA PRO A 2 -9.71 9.57 15.30
C PRO A 2 -9.91 9.35 16.81
N TRP A 3 -10.41 8.19 17.21
CA TRP A 3 -10.63 7.83 18.60
C TRP A 3 -9.35 7.40 19.34
N LEU A 4 -8.28 7.02 18.65
CA LEU A 4 -6.95 6.82 19.23
C LEU A 4 -6.34 8.10 19.81
N LEU A 5 -6.91 9.27 19.43
CA LEU A 5 -6.46 10.59 19.84
C LEU A 5 -7.47 11.27 20.81
N ARG A 6 -8.61 10.65 21.08
CA ARG A 6 -9.53 11.12 22.09
C ARG A 6 -9.04 10.66 23.45
N ASP A 7 -8.42 11.59 24.16
CA ASP A 7 -7.97 11.44 25.53
C ASP A 7 -7.27 10.09 25.81
N PRO A 8 -5.94 10.02 25.67
CA PRO A 8 -5.20 8.80 25.93
C PRO A 8 -5.25 8.38 27.41
N THR A 9 -5.97 9.09 28.26
CA THR A 9 -6.05 8.84 29.69
C THR A 9 -7.10 7.81 30.10
N ASP A 10 -8.13 7.54 29.27
CA ASP A 10 -9.11 6.51 29.56
C ASP A 10 -8.87 5.22 28.75
N LEU A 11 -7.87 4.47 29.16
CA LEU A 11 -7.56 3.15 28.62
C LEU A 11 -8.12 2.01 29.49
N GLY A 12 -8.98 2.30 30.47
CA GLY A 12 -9.57 1.31 31.38
C GLY A 12 -10.35 0.20 30.66
N PHE A 13 -10.82 0.44 29.45
CA PHE A 13 -11.44 -0.61 28.64
C PHE A 13 -10.47 -1.75 28.29
N LEU A 14 -9.15 -1.51 28.28
CA LEU A 14 -8.13 -2.54 27.98
C LEU A 14 -8.04 -3.60 29.08
N ASP A 15 -8.42 -3.30 30.31
CA ASP A 15 -8.42 -4.25 31.42
C ASP A 15 -9.37 -5.45 31.20
N HIS A 16 -10.32 -5.29 30.28
CA HIS A 16 -11.25 -6.34 29.88
C HIS A 16 -10.73 -7.27 28.78
N TYR A 17 -9.54 -6.99 28.24
CA TYR A 17 -8.95 -7.79 27.17
C TYR A 17 -7.71 -8.56 27.68
N GLN A 18 -7.61 -9.82 27.30
CA GLN A 18 -6.46 -10.65 27.67
C GLN A 18 -5.22 -10.34 26.82
N ARG A 19 -5.42 -9.84 25.60
CA ARG A 19 -4.36 -9.48 24.66
C ARG A 19 -4.81 -8.32 23.76
N VAL A 20 -3.84 -7.49 23.42
CA VAL A 20 -3.97 -6.47 22.36
C VAL A 20 -3.22 -6.98 21.14
N LEU A 21 -3.87 -6.95 19.99
CA LEU A 21 -3.27 -7.36 18.71
C LEU A 21 -3.11 -6.14 17.81
N ALA A 22 -1.97 -6.07 17.15
CA ALA A 22 -1.66 -5.03 16.17
C ALA A 22 -1.56 -5.66 14.77
N ASN A 23 -2.05 -4.94 13.76
CA ASN A 23 -2.02 -5.39 12.37
C ASN A 23 -0.65 -5.26 11.69
N SER A 24 0.35 -4.72 12.40
CA SER A 24 1.72 -4.50 11.91
C SER A 24 2.66 -4.19 13.08
N GLU A 25 3.96 -4.31 12.85
CA GLU A 25 4.99 -3.84 13.79
C GLU A 25 4.91 -2.32 13.97
N TYR A 26 4.61 -1.60 12.90
CA TYR A 26 4.36 -0.16 12.95
C TYR A 26 3.25 0.17 13.94
N THR A 27 2.08 -0.45 13.79
CA THR A 27 0.95 -0.25 14.71
C THR A 27 1.31 -0.68 16.14
N ARG A 28 2.00 -1.82 16.30
CA ARG A 28 2.48 -2.28 17.61
C ARG A 28 3.34 -1.24 18.31
N SER A 29 4.29 -0.64 17.57
CA SER A 29 5.20 0.36 18.13
C SER A 29 4.44 1.60 18.64
N TRP A 30 3.41 2.03 17.90
CA TRP A 30 2.58 3.17 18.28
C TRP A 30 1.62 2.85 19.42
N VAL A 31 1.03 1.64 19.47
CA VAL A 31 0.24 1.17 20.63
C VAL A 31 1.08 1.20 21.90
N ARG A 32 2.30 0.64 21.85
CA ARG A 32 3.23 0.70 22.99
C ARG A 32 3.56 2.13 23.38
N ARG A 33 3.85 2.99 22.43
CA ARG A 33 4.25 4.39 22.67
C ARG A 33 3.11 5.25 23.21
N LEU A 34 1.90 5.14 22.66
CA LEU A 34 0.76 5.98 23.01
C LEU A 34 -0.05 5.42 24.18
N TRP A 35 -0.16 4.11 24.30
CA TRP A 35 -0.99 3.45 25.30
C TRP A 35 -0.19 2.80 26.42
N GLY A 36 1.13 2.66 26.29
CA GLY A 36 1.97 1.94 27.27
C GLY A 36 1.68 0.44 27.32
N VAL A 37 0.99 -0.12 26.33
CA VAL A 37 0.52 -1.50 26.32
C VAL A 37 1.33 -2.33 25.31
N GLU A 38 1.72 -3.53 25.72
CA GLU A 38 2.34 -4.48 24.80
C GLU A 38 1.27 -5.13 23.90
N ALA A 39 1.47 -5.00 22.60
CA ALA A 39 0.65 -5.66 21.60
C ALA A 39 1.43 -6.76 20.89
N GLU A 40 0.74 -7.78 20.43
CA GLU A 40 1.31 -8.86 19.62
C GLU A 40 0.89 -8.67 18.15
N VAL A 41 1.84 -8.85 17.22
CA VAL A 41 1.52 -8.67 15.81
C VAL A 41 0.78 -9.87 15.26
N LEU A 42 -0.35 -9.56 14.62
CA LEU A 42 -1.14 -10.46 13.81
C LEU A 42 -1.48 -9.72 12.50
N PHE A 43 -0.75 -10.02 11.45
CA PHE A 43 -0.99 -9.42 10.12
C PHE A 43 -2.39 -9.74 9.62
N PRO A 44 -3.05 -8.83 8.89
CA PRO A 44 -4.38 -9.09 8.32
C PRO A 44 -4.36 -10.28 7.36
N PRO A 45 -5.41 -11.12 7.33
CA PRO A 45 -5.53 -12.20 6.37
C PRO A 45 -5.84 -11.65 4.98
N ILE A 46 -5.02 -12.03 3.99
CA ILE A 46 -5.23 -11.64 2.60
C ILE A 46 -5.40 -12.89 1.74
N ARG A 47 -6.42 -12.88 0.89
CA ARG A 47 -6.71 -13.99 -0.04
C ARG A 47 -5.77 -13.98 -1.24
N VAL A 48 -4.48 -14.20 -0.97
CA VAL A 48 -3.43 -14.10 -2.00
C VAL A 48 -3.60 -15.13 -3.13
N GLN A 49 -4.28 -16.26 -2.87
CA GLN A 49 -4.55 -17.30 -3.85
C GLN A 49 -5.65 -16.91 -4.84
N ASP A 50 -6.60 -16.05 -4.41
CA ASP A 50 -7.77 -15.66 -5.21
C ASP A 50 -7.44 -14.53 -6.19
N LEU A 51 -6.24 -13.93 -6.09
CA LEU A 51 -5.87 -12.82 -6.94
C LEU A 51 -5.49 -13.30 -8.34
N PRO A 52 -6.12 -12.77 -9.38
CA PRO A 52 -5.88 -13.19 -10.74
C PRO A 52 -4.46 -12.79 -11.16
N ARG A 53 -3.82 -13.66 -11.94
CA ARG A 53 -2.54 -13.41 -12.60
C ARG A 53 -2.72 -13.52 -14.10
N GLY A 54 -2.13 -12.57 -14.84
CA GLY A 54 -2.22 -12.53 -16.28
C GLY A 54 -0.91 -12.04 -16.92
N PRO A 55 -0.85 -12.00 -18.24
CA PRO A 55 0.29 -11.45 -18.96
C PRO A 55 0.49 -9.99 -18.57
N LYS A 56 1.70 -9.67 -18.11
CA LYS A 56 2.04 -8.33 -17.63
C LYS A 56 2.18 -7.36 -18.80
N GLN A 57 1.62 -6.18 -18.63
CA GLN A 57 1.67 -5.07 -19.55
C GLN A 57 2.55 -3.95 -19.01
N ARG A 58 2.92 -2.99 -19.83
CA ARG A 58 3.66 -1.78 -19.39
C ARG A 58 2.74 -0.83 -18.63
N ARG A 59 2.24 -1.32 -17.48
CA ARG A 59 1.29 -0.61 -16.62
C ARG A 59 1.86 -0.44 -15.22
N ILE A 60 1.72 0.78 -14.72
CA ILE A 60 1.90 1.11 -13.32
C ILE A 60 0.51 1.25 -12.71
N LEU A 61 0.29 0.66 -11.57
CA LEU A 61 -0.99 0.69 -10.86
C LEU A 61 -0.81 1.34 -9.49
N THR A 62 -1.74 2.18 -9.10
CA THR A 62 -1.92 2.61 -7.70
C THR A 62 -3.38 2.45 -7.31
N VAL A 63 -3.64 1.89 -6.12
CA VAL A 63 -4.99 1.60 -5.63
C VAL A 63 -5.20 2.20 -4.25
N GLY A 64 -6.20 3.05 -4.12
CA GLY A 64 -6.57 3.64 -2.83
C GLY A 64 -7.62 4.72 -2.94
N ARG A 65 -8.39 4.94 -1.88
CA ARG A 65 -9.45 5.95 -1.86
C ARG A 65 -8.91 7.34 -2.21
N PHE A 66 -9.66 8.09 -2.99
CA PHE A 66 -9.37 9.49 -3.25
C PHE A 66 -9.67 10.30 -1.97
N ILE A 67 -8.63 10.74 -1.29
CA ILE A 67 -8.70 11.54 -0.07
C ILE A 67 -7.73 12.71 -0.22
N ALA A 68 -8.26 13.93 -0.16
CA ALA A 68 -7.47 15.15 -0.25
C ALA A 68 -6.47 15.28 0.92
N ARG A 69 -5.41 16.04 0.70
CA ARG A 69 -4.46 16.42 1.78
C ARG A 69 -5.21 17.13 2.91
N GLY A 70 -4.81 16.87 4.15
CA GLY A 70 -5.37 17.50 5.34
C GLY A 70 -6.74 16.98 5.78
N VAL A 71 -7.40 16.15 4.97
CA VAL A 71 -8.70 15.55 5.34
C VAL A 71 -8.51 14.20 6.03
N GLY A 72 -7.40 13.50 5.76
CA GLY A 72 -7.09 12.19 6.32
C GLY A 72 -5.93 11.51 5.64
N HIS A 73 -6.00 10.19 5.60
CA HIS A 73 -5.00 9.28 5.08
C HIS A 73 -4.93 9.33 3.54
N SER A 74 -4.36 10.41 2.99
CA SER A 74 -4.22 10.63 1.55
C SER A 74 -3.28 9.59 0.91
N LYS A 75 -3.67 9.07 -0.25
CA LYS A 75 -2.85 8.15 -1.05
C LYS A 75 -1.91 8.87 -2.02
N LYS A 76 -1.96 10.22 -2.03
CA LYS A 76 -1.05 11.07 -2.81
C LYS A 76 -1.15 10.81 -4.33
N GLN A 77 -2.36 10.57 -4.82
CA GLN A 77 -2.59 10.28 -6.24
C GLN A 77 -2.14 11.42 -7.15
N LEU A 78 -2.37 12.67 -6.74
CA LEU A 78 -1.95 13.85 -7.51
C LEU A 78 -0.42 13.85 -7.70
N GLU A 79 0.32 13.65 -6.62
CA GLU A 79 1.78 13.61 -6.65
C GLU A 79 2.32 12.45 -7.50
N LEU A 80 1.63 11.31 -7.51
CA LEU A 80 2.00 10.18 -8.36
C LEU A 80 1.73 10.47 -9.85
N VAL A 81 0.64 11.15 -10.18
CA VAL A 81 0.32 11.57 -11.56
C VAL A 81 1.34 12.59 -12.05
N GLU A 82 1.70 13.58 -11.22
CA GLU A 82 2.71 14.58 -11.53
C GLU A 82 4.09 13.96 -11.76
N ALA A 83 4.51 13.01 -10.88
CA ALA A 83 5.77 12.26 -11.03
C ALA A 83 5.78 11.46 -12.33
N PHE A 84 4.68 10.76 -12.65
CA PHE A 84 4.57 10.02 -13.92
C PHE A 84 4.64 10.96 -15.14
N GLY A 85 3.92 12.08 -15.11
CA GLY A 85 4.00 13.11 -16.15
C GLY A 85 5.42 13.65 -16.35
N HIS A 86 6.17 13.81 -15.26
CA HIS A 86 7.57 14.20 -15.30
C HIS A 86 8.43 13.12 -15.96
N MET A 87 8.20 11.84 -15.65
CA MET A 87 8.87 10.72 -16.29
C MET A 87 8.59 10.67 -17.80
N ILE A 88 7.34 10.85 -18.23
CA ILE A 88 6.96 10.86 -19.65
C ILE A 88 7.71 11.97 -20.39
N ARG A 89 7.72 13.19 -19.86
CA ARG A 89 8.40 14.33 -20.49
C ARG A 89 9.92 14.15 -20.61
N ARG A 90 10.55 13.45 -19.67
CA ARG A 90 11.99 13.13 -19.70
C ARG A 90 12.33 11.96 -20.63
N GLY A 91 11.33 11.24 -21.18
CA GLY A 91 11.51 10.06 -22.03
C GLY A 91 11.87 8.78 -21.25
N GLY A 92 11.95 7.65 -21.97
CA GLY A 92 12.29 6.35 -21.40
C GLY A 92 11.13 5.59 -20.75
N MET A 93 9.89 6.07 -20.94
CA MET A 93 8.67 5.40 -20.49
C MET A 93 7.72 5.11 -21.67
N ASP A 94 8.26 4.83 -22.85
CA ASP A 94 7.48 4.63 -24.07
C ASP A 94 6.55 3.42 -23.94
N GLY A 95 5.27 3.66 -24.18
CA GLY A 95 4.22 2.66 -24.08
C GLY A 95 3.85 2.26 -22.64
N TRP A 96 4.34 2.97 -21.61
CA TRP A 96 3.89 2.81 -20.23
C TRP A 96 2.65 3.67 -19.96
N GLU A 97 1.76 3.12 -19.15
CA GLU A 97 0.53 3.77 -18.69
C GLU A 97 0.49 3.77 -17.14
N LEU A 98 -0.12 4.81 -16.56
CA LEU A 98 -0.42 4.85 -15.14
C LEU A 98 -1.94 4.67 -14.93
N HIS A 99 -2.33 3.69 -14.13
CA HIS A 99 -3.70 3.48 -13.71
C HIS A 99 -3.88 3.89 -12.25
N VAL A 100 -4.75 4.87 -12.00
CA VAL A 100 -5.08 5.40 -10.67
C VAL A 100 -6.48 4.94 -10.31
N VAL A 101 -6.60 4.04 -9.34
CA VAL A 101 -7.85 3.37 -9.00
C VAL A 101 -8.27 3.67 -7.57
N GLY A 102 -9.54 3.97 -7.34
CA GLY A 102 -10.00 4.14 -5.97
C GLY A 102 -11.45 4.51 -5.80
N GLY A 103 -11.96 4.30 -4.59
CA GLY A 103 -13.25 4.84 -4.18
C GLY A 103 -13.17 6.37 -4.01
N CYS A 104 -14.18 7.07 -4.49
CA CYS A 104 -14.33 8.51 -4.32
C CYS A 104 -15.71 8.82 -3.72
N GLU A 105 -15.71 9.34 -2.50
CA GLU A 105 -16.91 9.85 -1.87
C GLU A 105 -17.31 11.20 -2.48
N PRO A 106 -18.60 11.60 -2.42
CA PRO A 106 -19.05 12.87 -3.01
C PRO A 106 -18.26 14.10 -2.52
N SER A 107 -17.86 14.13 -1.27
CA SER A 107 -17.06 15.20 -0.66
C SER A 107 -15.64 15.29 -1.24
N MET A 108 -15.12 14.21 -1.84
CA MET A 108 -13.78 14.14 -2.42
C MET A 108 -13.74 14.40 -3.94
N ARG A 109 -14.89 14.68 -4.57
CA ARG A 109 -14.95 15.03 -6.00
C ARG A 109 -14.04 16.20 -6.42
N PRO A 110 -13.89 17.28 -5.63
CA PRO A 110 -12.93 18.33 -5.97
C PRO A 110 -11.51 17.84 -6.12
N TYR A 111 -11.04 16.98 -5.18
CA TYR A 111 -9.72 16.36 -5.28
C TYR A 111 -9.60 15.39 -6.47
N LEU A 112 -10.63 14.60 -6.73
CA LEU A 112 -10.65 13.75 -7.93
C LEU A 112 -10.48 14.60 -9.21
N ALA A 113 -11.20 15.72 -9.32
CA ALA A 113 -11.09 16.63 -10.48
C ALA A 113 -9.67 17.26 -10.61
N GLU A 114 -8.96 17.46 -9.51
CA GLU A 114 -7.55 17.88 -9.56
C GLU A 114 -6.66 16.79 -10.15
N VAL A 115 -6.85 15.53 -9.72
CA VAL A 115 -6.11 14.38 -10.22
C VAL A 115 -6.40 14.14 -11.71
N GLU A 116 -7.67 14.23 -12.12
CA GLU A 116 -8.09 14.09 -13.53
C GLU A 116 -7.47 15.18 -14.40
N ARG A 117 -7.48 16.44 -13.95
CA ARG A 117 -6.84 17.56 -14.66
C ARG A 117 -5.32 17.37 -14.80
N ALA A 118 -4.64 16.88 -13.76
CA ALA A 118 -3.23 16.59 -13.83
C ALA A 118 -2.90 15.43 -14.79
N ALA A 119 -3.86 14.56 -15.04
CA ALA A 119 -3.76 13.43 -15.98
C ALA A 119 -3.97 13.82 -17.44
N GLU A 120 -4.53 15.01 -17.73
CA GLU A 120 -4.83 15.46 -19.08
C GLU A 120 -3.59 15.48 -19.99
N GLY A 121 -3.73 14.85 -21.17
CA GLY A 121 -2.64 14.74 -22.15
C GLY A 121 -1.51 13.78 -21.79
N LEU A 122 -1.65 13.02 -20.69
CA LEU A 122 -0.72 11.97 -20.28
C LEU A 122 -1.36 10.58 -20.47
N PRO A 123 -0.56 9.50 -20.65
CA PRO A 123 -1.08 8.13 -20.65
C PRO A 123 -1.45 7.69 -19.22
N VAL A 124 -2.40 8.39 -18.62
CA VAL A 124 -2.90 8.18 -17.25
C VAL A 124 -4.40 7.93 -17.31
N HIS A 125 -4.84 6.84 -16.65
CA HIS A 125 -6.24 6.42 -16.60
C HIS A 125 -6.73 6.49 -15.16
N VAL A 126 -7.67 7.39 -14.88
CA VAL A 126 -8.26 7.57 -13.55
C VAL A 126 -9.57 6.79 -13.47
N HIS A 127 -9.67 5.85 -12.53
CA HIS A 127 -10.81 4.94 -12.36
C HIS A 127 -11.44 5.16 -10.98
N ALA A 128 -12.28 6.19 -10.88
CA ALA A 128 -13.05 6.43 -9.67
C ALA A 128 -14.22 5.46 -9.56
N ASN A 129 -14.34 4.80 -8.39
CA ASN A 129 -15.42 3.83 -8.11
C ASN A 129 -15.50 2.68 -9.15
N ALA A 130 -14.33 2.23 -9.61
CA ALA A 130 -14.22 1.13 -10.56
C ALA A 130 -14.90 -0.14 -10.04
N PRO A 131 -15.60 -0.91 -10.91
CA PRO A 131 -16.15 -2.19 -10.54
C PRO A 131 -15.04 -3.19 -10.26
N ARG A 132 -15.31 -4.13 -9.34
CA ARG A 132 -14.30 -5.12 -8.89
C ARG A 132 -13.61 -5.88 -10.03
N PRO A 133 -14.30 -6.35 -11.09
CA PRO A 133 -13.61 -7.04 -12.19
C PRO A 133 -12.54 -6.21 -12.89
N LEU A 134 -12.74 -4.89 -13.03
CA LEU A 134 -11.72 -4.00 -13.61
C LEU A 134 -10.52 -3.87 -12.67
N VAL A 135 -10.75 -3.75 -11.36
CA VAL A 135 -9.66 -3.67 -10.38
C VAL A 135 -8.82 -4.95 -10.40
N GLU A 136 -9.48 -6.12 -10.47
CA GLU A 136 -8.82 -7.42 -10.56
C GLU A 136 -8.03 -7.58 -11.86
N GLU A 137 -8.58 -7.13 -12.99
CA GLU A 137 -7.87 -7.10 -14.28
C GLU A 137 -6.61 -6.23 -14.18
N LEU A 138 -6.72 -5.05 -13.59
CA LEU A 138 -5.59 -4.13 -13.45
C LEU A 138 -4.49 -4.71 -12.53
N PHE A 139 -4.84 -5.39 -11.43
CA PHE A 139 -3.87 -6.14 -10.63
C PHE A 139 -3.21 -7.25 -11.46
N ALA A 140 -4.01 -8.03 -12.21
CA ALA A 140 -3.49 -9.14 -13.01
C ALA A 140 -2.51 -8.68 -14.08
N THR A 141 -2.76 -7.55 -14.73
CA THR A 141 -2.03 -7.11 -15.93
C THR A 141 -0.97 -6.04 -15.67
N SER A 142 -0.99 -5.33 -14.53
CA SER A 142 0.02 -4.31 -14.23
C SER A 142 1.36 -4.92 -13.83
N SER A 143 2.45 -4.30 -14.26
CA SER A 143 3.81 -4.74 -13.96
C SER A 143 4.38 -4.13 -12.69
N ILE A 144 4.02 -2.89 -12.38
CA ILE A 144 4.54 -2.13 -11.25
C ILE A 144 3.38 -1.63 -10.41
N PHE A 145 3.55 -1.60 -9.09
CA PHE A 145 2.58 -1.06 -8.16
C PHE A 145 3.19 0.05 -7.30
N TRP A 146 2.57 1.24 -7.30
CA TRP A 146 3.06 2.41 -6.57
C TRP A 146 2.27 2.70 -5.31
N VAL A 147 2.99 3.09 -4.25
CA VAL A 147 2.41 3.61 -2.99
C VAL A 147 3.19 4.83 -2.52
N ALA A 148 2.46 5.93 -2.26
CA ALA A 148 3.03 7.18 -1.77
C ALA A 148 2.38 7.69 -0.46
N THR A 149 1.59 6.85 0.22
CA THR A 149 0.91 7.23 1.46
C THR A 149 1.90 7.67 2.53
N GLY A 150 1.78 8.91 3.00
CA GLY A 150 2.71 9.50 3.98
C GLY A 150 3.81 10.34 3.35
N LEU A 151 3.82 10.54 2.02
CA LEU A 151 4.73 11.48 1.37
C LEU A 151 4.51 12.90 1.89
N GLY A 152 5.59 13.54 2.33
CA GLY A 152 5.56 14.89 2.89
C GLY A 152 4.98 15.01 4.30
N GLU A 153 4.60 13.88 4.92
CA GLU A 153 4.09 13.84 6.29
C GLU A 153 5.19 13.51 7.31
N ASP A 154 5.03 14.02 8.53
CA ASP A 154 5.90 13.75 9.67
C ASP A 154 5.32 12.56 10.48
N GLU A 155 6.05 11.45 10.50
CA GLU A 155 5.63 10.20 11.13
C GLU A 155 5.50 10.34 12.66
N GLU A 156 6.32 11.20 13.26
CA GLU A 156 6.30 11.46 14.71
C GLU A 156 5.11 12.31 15.14
N LYS A 157 4.67 13.24 14.29
CA LYS A 157 3.57 14.15 14.60
C LYS A 157 2.21 13.61 14.20
N ALA A 158 2.16 12.81 13.13
CA ALA A 158 0.91 12.35 12.54
C ALA A 158 0.98 10.89 12.06
N PRO A 159 1.25 9.93 12.96
CA PRO A 159 1.41 8.53 12.60
C PRO A 159 0.18 7.93 11.90
N TRP A 160 -0.99 8.49 12.13
CA TRP A 160 -2.24 8.02 11.50
C TRP A 160 -2.37 8.40 10.02
N LEU A 161 -1.51 9.24 9.47
CA LEU A 161 -1.50 9.62 8.05
C LEU A 161 -0.72 8.63 7.17
N PHE A 162 -0.15 7.60 7.77
CA PHE A 162 0.67 6.60 7.07
C PHE A 162 -0.09 5.30 6.83
N GLU A 163 0.43 4.48 5.93
CA GLU A 163 -0.10 3.14 5.70
C GLU A 163 0.29 2.22 6.86
N HIS A 164 -0.66 1.88 7.72
CA HIS A 164 -0.39 1.08 8.90
C HIS A 164 0.02 -0.35 8.56
N PHE A 165 -0.49 -0.91 7.47
CA PHE A 165 -0.07 -2.18 6.92
C PHE A 165 0.14 -2.05 5.41
N GLY A 166 -0.92 -2.11 4.59
CA GLY A 166 -0.85 -2.00 3.13
C GLY A 166 -1.41 -3.23 2.44
N ILE A 167 -2.71 -3.51 2.65
CA ILE A 167 -3.41 -4.64 2.03
C ILE A 167 -3.22 -4.64 0.52
N THR A 168 -3.42 -3.50 -0.14
CA THR A 168 -3.30 -3.37 -1.61
C THR A 168 -1.88 -3.63 -2.13
N THR A 169 -0.85 -3.40 -1.32
CA THR A 169 0.53 -3.75 -1.65
C THR A 169 0.70 -5.27 -1.70
N VAL A 170 0.18 -5.98 -0.70
CA VAL A 170 0.24 -7.45 -0.68
C VAL A 170 -0.60 -8.04 -1.81
N GLU A 171 -1.79 -7.48 -2.10
CA GLU A 171 -2.61 -7.88 -3.24
C GLU A 171 -1.87 -7.70 -4.57
N ALA A 172 -1.20 -6.57 -4.77
CA ALA A 172 -0.39 -6.30 -5.96
C ALA A 172 0.77 -7.29 -6.09
N MET A 173 1.48 -7.57 -4.99
CA MET A 173 2.56 -8.56 -4.94
C MET A 173 2.04 -9.96 -5.30
N ALA A 174 0.92 -10.38 -4.72
CA ALA A 174 0.31 -11.69 -4.99
C ALA A 174 -0.15 -11.82 -6.45
N ALA A 175 -0.61 -10.73 -7.06
CA ALA A 175 -0.94 -10.68 -8.47
C ALA A 175 0.30 -10.60 -9.39
N GLY A 176 1.51 -10.48 -8.86
CA GLY A 176 2.77 -10.44 -9.60
C GLY A 176 3.17 -9.04 -10.09
N CYS A 177 2.71 -7.98 -9.44
CA CYS A 177 3.26 -6.64 -9.63
C CYS A 177 4.54 -6.47 -8.79
N VAL A 178 5.51 -5.72 -9.30
CA VAL A 178 6.67 -5.30 -8.51
C VAL A 178 6.28 -4.05 -7.70
N PRO A 179 6.25 -4.12 -6.37
CA PRO A 179 5.92 -2.95 -5.54
C PRO A 179 7.09 -1.96 -5.53
N VAL A 180 6.78 -0.68 -5.73
CA VAL A 180 7.68 0.46 -5.58
C VAL A 180 6.99 1.42 -4.61
N VAL A 181 7.31 1.28 -3.33
CA VAL A 181 6.54 1.86 -2.23
C VAL A 181 7.37 2.85 -1.43
N ILE A 182 6.71 3.82 -0.81
CA ILE A 182 7.41 4.75 0.08
C ILE A 182 8.04 4.00 1.27
N ASP A 183 9.27 4.38 1.67
CA ASP A 183 9.98 3.79 2.81
C ASP A 183 9.44 4.33 4.13
N LYS A 184 8.19 4.03 4.43
CA LYS A 184 7.48 4.50 5.62
C LYS A 184 6.53 3.45 6.19
N ALA A 185 6.34 3.48 7.50
CA ALA A 185 5.32 2.73 8.23
C ALA A 185 5.24 1.23 7.82
N GLY A 186 4.05 0.68 7.65
CA GLY A 186 3.82 -0.72 7.32
C GLY A 186 4.43 -1.19 5.99
N GLN A 187 4.75 -0.27 5.06
CA GLN A 187 5.39 -0.65 3.81
C GLN A 187 6.80 -1.24 4.03
N ARG A 188 7.51 -0.80 5.08
CA ARG A 188 8.82 -1.35 5.48
C ARG A 188 8.78 -2.83 5.85
N GLU A 189 7.63 -3.29 6.33
CA GLU A 189 7.44 -4.67 6.78
C GLU A 189 7.06 -5.61 5.65
N ILE A 190 6.35 -5.08 4.64
CA ILE A 190 5.88 -5.84 3.50
C ILE A 190 7.00 -6.03 2.48
N VAL A 191 7.62 -4.93 2.04
CA VAL A 191 8.56 -4.90 0.92
C VAL A 191 10.00 -4.89 1.41
N ARG A 192 10.79 -5.91 1.01
CA ARG A 192 12.23 -5.98 1.23
C ARG A 192 12.94 -5.33 0.05
N HIS A 193 13.52 -4.16 0.29
CA HIS A 193 14.17 -3.35 -0.76
C HIS A 193 15.21 -4.15 -1.57
N GLY A 194 15.05 -4.15 -2.89
CA GLY A 194 15.93 -4.85 -3.82
C GLY A 194 15.75 -6.37 -3.90
N THR A 195 14.84 -6.95 -3.08
CA THR A 195 14.60 -8.40 -3.05
C THR A 195 13.26 -8.76 -3.68
N ASP A 196 12.17 -8.14 -3.23
CA ASP A 196 10.81 -8.40 -3.70
C ASP A 196 10.06 -7.12 -4.10
N GLY A 197 10.80 -6.02 -4.27
CA GLY A 197 10.35 -4.72 -4.67
C GLY A 197 11.33 -3.64 -4.28
N TYR A 198 10.91 -2.40 -4.38
CA TYR A 198 11.72 -1.27 -3.99
C TYR A 198 11.00 -0.36 -2.99
N ARG A 199 11.78 0.23 -2.08
CA ARG A 199 11.33 1.29 -1.19
C ARG A 199 12.06 2.58 -1.57
N TRP A 200 11.37 3.72 -1.50
CA TRP A 200 11.86 5.03 -1.89
C TRP A 200 11.50 6.09 -0.83
N THR A 201 12.27 7.17 -0.79
CA THR A 201 12.08 8.28 0.15
C THR A 201 11.74 9.59 -0.55
N THR A 202 12.17 9.76 -1.79
CA THR A 202 11.92 10.95 -2.62
C THR A 202 11.26 10.58 -3.95
N LEU A 203 10.53 11.51 -4.56
CA LEU A 203 9.95 11.29 -5.88
C LEU A 203 11.01 11.01 -6.95
N ASP A 204 12.19 11.59 -6.85
CA ASP A 204 13.31 11.29 -7.76
C ASP A 204 13.76 9.82 -7.65
N GLU A 205 13.78 9.25 -6.44
CA GLU A 205 14.04 7.82 -6.25
C GLU A 205 12.92 6.94 -6.83
N LEU A 206 11.64 7.33 -6.63
CA LEU A 206 10.50 6.66 -7.24
C LEU A 206 10.65 6.59 -8.77
N GLU A 207 10.97 7.74 -9.40
CA GLU A 207 11.19 7.84 -10.84
C GLU A 207 12.37 6.98 -11.29
N ALA A 208 13.51 7.05 -10.63
CA ALA A 208 14.70 6.30 -10.98
C ALA A 208 14.49 4.79 -10.89
N LEU A 209 13.86 4.32 -9.80
CA LEU A 209 13.55 2.91 -9.60
C LEU A 209 12.52 2.39 -10.62
N SER A 210 11.53 3.21 -10.94
CA SER A 210 10.50 2.86 -11.93
C SER A 210 11.08 2.79 -13.34
N ARG A 211 11.96 3.71 -13.73
CA ARG A 211 12.68 3.65 -15.02
C ARG A 211 13.58 2.41 -15.12
N ARG A 212 14.28 2.08 -14.03
CA ARG A 212 15.09 0.86 -13.97
C ARG A 212 14.25 -0.38 -14.23
N LEU A 213 13.07 -0.46 -13.58
CA LEU A 213 12.14 -1.57 -13.82
C LEU A 213 11.53 -1.54 -15.22
N ALA A 214 11.27 -0.36 -15.78
CA ALA A 214 10.71 -0.23 -17.13
C ALA A 214 11.69 -0.69 -18.21
N GLY A 215 12.98 -0.48 -18.01
CA GLY A 215 14.04 -0.82 -18.96
C GLY A 215 14.65 -2.23 -18.80
N ASP A 216 14.27 -2.98 -17.76
CA ASP A 216 14.88 -4.28 -17.44
C ASP A 216 13.80 -5.32 -17.13
N ASP A 217 13.39 -6.06 -18.17
CA ASP A 217 12.35 -7.09 -18.08
C ASP A 217 12.78 -8.27 -17.21
N GLU A 218 14.07 -8.63 -17.22
CA GLU A 218 14.60 -9.74 -16.42
C GLU A 218 14.58 -9.38 -14.93
N LEU A 219 15.08 -8.20 -14.57
CA LEU A 219 15.01 -7.70 -13.20
C LEU A 219 13.58 -7.64 -12.70
N ARG A 220 12.67 -7.09 -13.53
CA ARG A 220 11.26 -6.99 -13.19
C ARG A 220 10.63 -8.36 -12.97
N GLY A 221 10.92 -9.34 -13.83
CA GLY A 221 10.45 -10.71 -13.68
C GLY A 221 10.94 -11.39 -12.40
N ARG A 222 12.22 -11.23 -12.06
CA ARG A 222 12.82 -11.77 -10.81
C ARG A 222 12.17 -11.18 -9.57
N LEU A 223 12.02 -9.85 -9.52
CA LEU A 223 11.40 -9.17 -8.38
C LEU A 223 9.90 -9.51 -8.26
N ALA A 224 9.18 -9.64 -9.38
CA ALA A 224 7.79 -10.05 -9.38
C ALA A 224 7.60 -11.47 -8.81
N ALA A 225 8.46 -12.42 -9.20
CA ALA A 225 8.43 -13.77 -8.64
C ALA A 225 8.69 -13.77 -7.13
N ALA A 226 9.69 -13.02 -6.67
CA ALA A 226 9.99 -12.88 -5.24
C ALA A 226 8.87 -12.16 -4.48
N ALA A 227 8.18 -11.19 -5.11
CA ALA A 227 7.02 -10.51 -4.54
C ALA A 227 5.85 -11.48 -4.31
N VAL A 228 5.57 -12.35 -5.29
CA VAL A 228 4.54 -13.39 -5.16
C VAL A 228 4.83 -14.35 -4.00
N GLU A 229 6.08 -14.80 -3.89
CA GLU A 229 6.49 -15.66 -2.76
C GLU A 229 6.33 -14.93 -1.42
N ARG A 230 6.78 -13.67 -1.34
CA ARG A 230 6.69 -12.84 -0.14
C ARG A 230 5.23 -12.62 0.31
N ALA A 231 4.31 -12.42 -0.62
CA ALA A 231 2.89 -12.23 -0.33
C ALA A 231 2.29 -13.39 0.45
N GLY A 232 2.79 -14.63 0.28
CA GLY A 232 2.37 -15.80 1.03
C GLY A 232 2.52 -15.66 2.54
N ALA A 233 3.48 -14.86 3.02
CA ALA A 233 3.65 -14.59 4.45
C ALA A 233 2.47 -13.81 5.09
N PHE A 234 1.59 -13.26 4.28
CA PHE A 234 0.42 -12.47 4.69
C PHE A 234 -0.90 -13.14 4.28
N SER A 235 -0.86 -14.41 3.92
CA SER A 235 -2.03 -15.18 3.49
C SER A 235 -3.00 -15.47 4.65
N GLU A 236 -4.22 -15.91 4.32
CA GLU A 236 -5.20 -16.39 5.31
C GLU A 236 -4.63 -17.57 6.10
N GLU A 237 -3.87 -18.47 5.47
CA GLU A 237 -3.23 -19.60 6.13
C GLU A 237 -2.18 -19.14 7.14
N ALA A 238 -1.35 -18.16 6.78
CA ALA A 238 -0.37 -17.57 7.68
C ALA A 238 -1.04 -16.90 8.88
N PHE A 239 -2.13 -16.17 8.65
CA PHE A 239 -2.95 -15.58 9.70
C PHE A 239 -3.52 -16.65 10.64
N VAL A 240 -4.15 -17.70 10.10
CA VAL A 240 -4.74 -18.78 10.90
C VAL A 240 -3.67 -19.51 11.70
N ALA A 241 -2.52 -19.79 11.10
CA ALA A 241 -1.40 -20.43 11.81
C ALA A 241 -0.92 -19.56 12.99
N ARG A 242 -0.76 -18.27 12.75
CA ARG A 242 -0.36 -17.31 13.79
C ARG A 242 -1.42 -17.15 14.88
N TRP A 243 -2.69 -17.03 14.49
CA TRP A 243 -3.81 -16.96 15.42
C TRP A 243 -3.87 -18.19 16.33
N ARG A 244 -3.71 -19.40 15.80
CA ARG A 244 -3.69 -20.63 16.59
C ARG A 244 -2.59 -20.64 17.64
N GLN A 245 -1.39 -20.12 17.32
CA GLN A 245 -0.30 -19.99 18.30
C GLN A 245 -0.67 -19.01 19.43
N ILE A 246 -1.32 -17.90 19.11
CA ILE A 246 -1.79 -16.91 20.09
C ILE A 246 -2.88 -17.53 20.95
N ALA A 247 -3.90 -18.14 20.35
CA ALA A 247 -5.03 -18.76 21.01
C ALA A 247 -4.59 -19.90 21.98
N ALA A 248 -3.66 -20.74 21.54
CA ALA A 248 -3.13 -21.82 22.39
C ALA A 248 -2.46 -21.29 23.67
N ARG A 249 -1.73 -20.17 23.58
CA ARG A 249 -1.12 -19.52 24.77
C ARG A 249 -2.17 -18.91 25.71
N LEU A 250 -3.36 -18.64 25.23
CA LEU A 250 -4.49 -18.13 26.01
C LEU A 250 -5.39 -19.25 26.56
N GLY A 251 -5.10 -20.52 26.23
CA GLY A 251 -5.96 -21.65 26.58
C GLY A 251 -7.27 -21.70 25.81
N LEU A 252 -7.38 -20.95 24.70
CA LEU A 252 -8.53 -20.97 23.79
C LEU A 252 -8.41 -22.18 22.85
N ARG A 253 -9.56 -22.86 22.63
CA ARG A 253 -9.66 -24.03 21.74
C ARG A 253 -10.29 -23.63 20.41
#